data_353386271257174e5a931d5e92ef6ad5
#
_entry.id   353386271257174e5a931d5e92ef6ad5
#
_cell.length_a   1.000
_cell.length_b   1.000
_cell.length_c   1.000
_cell.angle_alpha   90.00
_cell.angle_beta   90.00
_cell.angle_gamma   90.00
#
_symmetry.space_group_name_H-M   'P 1'
#
loop_
_entity.id
_entity.type
_entity.pdbx_description
1 polymer ?
#
loop_
_entity_poly.entity_id
_entity_poly.type
_entity_poly.pdbx_seq_one_letter_code
_entity_poly.pdbx_strand_id
1 'polypeptide(L)'
;MTEDLKSLALDAIAASTAADDPDYPCFHVVPPVGRLNDPNGLLVDGDTYHAFYQFSPFHPHRKLVYWGHSSSTDLLHWRHHAPAIIPDSFYDRSGAYSGNAIVLEGAELDGAAAQVPYHFFYTGNLKDPVTDERTASQCLVTSGDLTDFTKWPDNPLIPTHAEGYTAHYRDPQVFRDPDRPGEYRMLIGVQRADETGAAVLYRSRDLVSWKLEGELSFPGAGGAFDSFGYMWECPGLVRLTDEDTGEDWDVLIWCPQGIEPDREGFENIFPCVYTVGHLVGTELRKTGGVFYEVDRGFEFYAPQVFARRPFDSGAVLLAGWAGNASEDDQPSIETGQWVHALSIPRMLSLKAGRLIQRPAASLPYDAGEPAFVGECLKTGVYEVDDLSGHRSWQLRLEADADRTTGPWGLRIGSDDSHVDISLDGRGLRVDRSTSRYPQHGSTRVVTLPEGCEPALEVVHDRSLTEVFVGDGVLVLTLRSFVDVNSSGARLMVEGILALTTGSTRTFAPS
;
A
#
# COMPACT_ATOMS: atom_id res chain seq x y z
N MET A 1 21.66 -31.56 6.87
CA MET A 1 20.91 -30.78 7.87
C MET A 1 20.13 -29.73 7.06
N THR A 2 18.83 -29.77 7.09
CA THR A 2 17.99 -28.69 6.55
C THR A 2 18.29 -27.44 7.37
N GLU A 3 18.63 -26.34 6.69
CA GLU A 3 18.88 -25.04 7.29
C GLU A 3 17.61 -24.61 8.06
N ASP A 4 17.77 -24.25 9.34
CA ASP A 4 16.65 -23.69 10.12
C ASP A 4 16.42 -22.23 9.73
N LEU A 5 15.60 -22.03 8.71
CA LEU A 5 15.32 -20.72 8.14
C LEU A 5 14.69 -19.75 9.16
N LYS A 6 13.92 -20.27 10.12
CA LYS A 6 13.32 -19.44 11.18
C LYS A 6 14.39 -18.91 12.13
N SER A 7 15.28 -19.77 12.60
CA SER A 7 16.37 -19.36 13.49
C SER A 7 17.27 -18.34 12.82
N LEU A 8 17.66 -18.57 11.57
CA LEU A 8 18.49 -17.64 10.81
C LEU A 8 17.85 -16.24 10.64
N ALA A 9 16.55 -16.19 10.36
CA ALA A 9 15.85 -14.91 10.26
C ALA A 9 15.79 -14.18 11.61
N LEU A 10 15.55 -14.91 12.72
CA LEU A 10 15.55 -14.33 14.06
C LEU A 10 16.95 -13.84 14.48
N ASP A 11 18.00 -14.55 14.12
CA ASP A 11 19.38 -14.13 14.38
C ASP A 11 19.72 -12.84 13.58
N ALA A 12 19.27 -12.74 12.32
CA ALA A 12 19.46 -11.54 11.52
C ALA A 12 18.72 -10.33 12.13
N ILE A 13 17.47 -10.53 12.57
CA ILE A 13 16.68 -9.49 13.25
C ILE A 13 17.36 -9.05 14.56
N ALA A 14 17.83 -10.01 15.37
CA ALA A 14 18.47 -9.72 16.65
C ALA A 14 19.82 -8.99 16.50
N ALA A 15 20.52 -9.18 15.40
CA ALA A 15 21.78 -8.52 15.10
C ALA A 15 21.61 -7.15 14.39
N SER A 16 20.39 -6.76 14.07
CA SER A 16 20.11 -5.55 13.28
C SER A 16 20.37 -4.28 14.07
N THR A 17 20.88 -3.27 13.37
CA THR A 17 21.04 -1.87 13.82
C THR A 17 20.17 -0.92 13.00
N ALA A 18 19.20 -1.42 12.25
CA ALA A 18 18.37 -0.61 11.35
C ALA A 18 17.66 0.55 12.08
N ALA A 19 17.19 0.31 13.30
CA ALA A 19 16.52 1.34 14.11
C ALA A 19 17.44 2.49 14.56
N ASP A 20 18.77 2.29 14.52
CA ASP A 20 19.76 3.33 14.83
C ASP A 20 20.01 4.27 13.64
N ASP A 21 19.56 3.90 12.44
CA ASP A 21 19.71 4.74 11.25
C ASP A 21 18.84 6.00 11.38
N PRO A 22 19.42 7.21 11.25
CA PRO A 22 18.66 8.46 11.35
C PRO A 22 17.55 8.59 10.30
N ASP A 23 17.60 7.85 9.19
CA ASP A 23 16.59 7.85 8.16
C ASP A 23 15.49 6.79 8.35
N TYR A 24 15.63 5.91 9.35
CA TYR A 24 14.63 4.85 9.63
C TYR A 24 13.31 5.48 10.12
N PRO A 25 12.20 5.35 9.36
CA PRO A 25 10.90 5.90 9.74
C PRO A 25 10.45 5.43 11.13
N CYS A 26 9.83 6.31 11.90
CA CYS A 26 9.47 6.01 13.29
C CYS A 26 8.01 5.57 13.47
N PHE A 27 7.12 5.86 12.51
CA PHE A 27 5.72 5.46 12.60
C PHE A 27 5.17 4.70 11.37
N HIS A 28 5.98 4.49 10.35
CA HIS A 28 5.65 3.54 9.27
C HIS A 28 6.05 2.11 9.64
N VAL A 29 5.45 1.13 8.98
CA VAL A 29 5.95 -0.24 9.04
C VAL A 29 7.21 -0.34 8.16
N VAL A 30 8.34 -0.61 8.80
CA VAL A 30 9.66 -0.75 8.16
C VAL A 30 10.20 -2.13 8.53
N PRO A 31 10.99 -2.82 7.67
CA PRO A 31 11.55 -4.11 8.07
C PRO A 31 12.59 -3.93 9.19
N PRO A 32 12.62 -4.82 10.18
CA PRO A 32 13.64 -4.74 11.23
C PRO A 32 15.06 -4.96 10.71
N VAL A 33 15.22 -5.53 9.52
CA VAL A 33 16.46 -5.76 8.76
C VAL A 33 16.12 -6.15 7.34
N GLY A 34 17.00 -5.95 6.39
CA GLY A 34 16.84 -6.41 5.03
C GLY A 34 15.75 -5.66 4.27
N ARG A 35 14.91 -6.36 3.52
CA ARG A 35 13.95 -5.73 2.61
C ARG A 35 12.50 -6.07 2.96
N LEU A 36 11.66 -5.06 2.91
CA LEU A 36 10.21 -5.17 2.91
C LEU A 36 9.70 -4.84 1.49
N ASN A 37 8.65 -5.53 1.04
CA ASN A 37 7.88 -5.12 -0.13
C ASN A 37 6.37 -5.25 0.15
N ASP A 38 5.59 -5.96 -0.66
CA ASP A 38 4.13 -5.95 -0.62
C ASP A 38 3.54 -6.13 0.79
N PRO A 39 2.57 -5.32 1.21
CA PRO A 39 1.74 -5.65 2.36
C PRO A 39 0.98 -6.93 2.09
N ASN A 40 0.85 -7.76 3.10
CA ASN A 40 0.16 -9.04 3.03
C ASN A 40 -0.71 -9.24 4.26
N GLY A 41 -1.83 -9.93 4.11
CA GLY A 41 -2.62 -10.38 5.24
C GLY A 41 -2.96 -9.32 6.28
N LEU A 42 -3.10 -8.05 5.87
CA LEU A 42 -3.47 -6.96 6.76
C LEU A 42 -4.80 -7.26 7.44
N LEU A 43 -4.86 -7.15 8.77
CA LEU A 43 -6.09 -7.43 9.51
C LEU A 43 -6.20 -6.64 10.80
N VAL A 44 -7.40 -6.63 11.37
CA VAL A 44 -7.69 -6.05 12.68
C VAL A 44 -8.24 -7.14 13.60
N ASP A 45 -7.65 -7.27 14.78
CA ASP A 45 -8.12 -8.13 15.85
C ASP A 45 -8.42 -7.31 17.12
N GLY A 46 -9.69 -7.17 17.47
CA GLY A 46 -10.10 -6.24 18.51
C GLY A 46 -9.60 -4.82 18.22
N ASP A 47 -8.80 -4.27 19.12
CA ASP A 47 -8.19 -2.94 19.00
C ASP A 47 -6.76 -3.00 18.42
N THR A 48 -6.32 -4.15 17.94
CA THR A 48 -4.96 -4.34 17.42
C THR A 48 -4.97 -4.49 15.91
N TYR A 49 -4.16 -3.69 15.25
CA TYR A 49 -3.89 -3.75 13.82
C TYR A 49 -2.67 -4.63 13.57
N HIS A 50 -2.77 -5.55 12.64
CA HIS A 50 -1.69 -6.44 12.25
C HIS A 50 -1.33 -6.19 10.79
N ALA A 51 -0.05 -5.93 10.53
CA ALA A 51 0.52 -5.79 9.21
C ALA A 51 1.48 -6.94 8.96
N PHE A 52 1.16 -7.79 7.99
CA PHE A 52 2.10 -8.73 7.44
C PHE A 52 2.63 -8.17 6.13
N TYR A 53 3.81 -8.60 5.72
CA TYR A 53 4.46 -8.09 4.52
C TYR A 53 5.47 -9.08 3.97
N GLN A 54 5.73 -9.02 2.68
CA GLN A 54 6.86 -9.73 2.11
C GLN A 54 8.15 -9.24 2.76
N PHE A 55 8.95 -10.17 3.26
CA PHE A 55 10.13 -9.90 4.06
C PHE A 55 11.32 -10.73 3.60
N SER A 56 12.41 -10.07 3.23
CA SER A 56 13.68 -10.69 2.85
C SER A 56 14.76 -10.33 3.86
N PRO A 57 14.91 -11.09 4.96
CA PRO A 57 15.80 -10.76 6.07
C PRO A 57 17.29 -10.73 5.69
N PHE A 58 17.66 -11.42 4.60
CA PHE A 58 19.05 -11.57 4.17
C PHE A 58 19.40 -10.66 2.98
N HIS A 59 18.53 -9.74 2.60
CA HIS A 59 18.80 -8.77 1.54
C HIS A 59 19.98 -7.84 1.95
N PRO A 60 20.92 -7.48 1.04
CA PRO A 60 20.93 -7.79 -0.39
C PRO A 60 21.58 -9.13 -0.77
N HIS A 61 22.10 -9.90 0.19
CA HIS A 61 22.94 -11.08 -0.06
C HIS A 61 22.14 -12.31 -0.53
N ARG A 62 20.90 -12.46 -0.09
CA ARG A 62 20.02 -13.57 -0.48
C ARG A 62 18.58 -13.08 -0.62
N LYS A 63 18.00 -13.29 -1.79
CA LYS A 63 16.59 -13.01 -2.06
C LYS A 63 15.76 -14.26 -1.72
N LEU A 64 15.34 -14.38 -0.48
CA LEU A 64 14.38 -15.39 -0.03
C LEU A 64 13.27 -14.70 0.75
N VAL A 65 12.05 -14.84 0.27
CA VAL A 65 10.89 -14.09 0.77
C VAL A 65 10.13 -14.90 1.80
N TYR A 66 9.98 -14.31 2.99
CA TYR A 66 9.13 -14.72 4.11
C TYR A 66 7.90 -13.79 4.18
N TRP A 67 7.02 -14.04 5.10
CA TRP A 67 6.10 -13.02 5.60
C TRP A 67 6.59 -12.52 6.95
N GLY A 68 6.95 -11.23 7.02
CA GLY A 68 7.17 -10.50 8.26
C GLY A 68 5.84 -10.21 8.95
N HIS A 69 5.90 -9.81 10.22
CA HIS A 69 4.72 -9.47 11.00
C HIS A 69 5.02 -8.32 11.96
N SER A 70 4.15 -7.31 11.95
CA SER A 70 4.16 -6.18 12.89
C SER A 70 2.75 -5.92 13.40
N SER A 71 2.61 -5.40 14.62
CA SER A 71 1.31 -5.02 15.18
C SER A 71 1.35 -3.66 15.84
N SER A 72 0.18 -2.99 15.88
CA SER A 72 -0.01 -1.67 16.49
C SER A 72 -1.40 -1.54 17.07
N THR A 73 -1.57 -0.74 18.12
CA THR A 73 -2.88 -0.39 18.66
C THR A 73 -3.34 1.02 18.25
N ASP A 74 -2.48 1.77 17.54
CA ASP A 74 -2.73 3.16 17.17
C ASP A 74 -2.31 3.51 15.73
N LEU A 75 -1.83 2.51 14.95
CA LEU A 75 -1.32 2.66 13.58
C LEU A 75 -0.04 3.51 13.45
N LEU A 76 0.58 3.88 14.57
CA LEU A 76 1.78 4.72 14.63
C LEU A 76 2.96 4.03 15.30
N HIS A 77 2.70 3.25 16.35
CA HIS A 77 3.72 2.53 17.09
C HIS A 77 3.66 1.05 16.73
N TRP A 78 4.58 0.61 15.88
CA TRP A 78 4.61 -0.75 15.35
C TRP A 78 5.62 -1.62 16.10
N ARG A 79 5.14 -2.74 16.61
CA ARG A 79 5.96 -3.76 17.24
C ARG A 79 6.23 -4.89 16.25
N HIS A 80 7.49 -5.23 16.00
CA HIS A 80 7.88 -6.38 15.21
C HIS A 80 7.71 -7.70 15.98
N HIS A 81 7.31 -8.73 15.25
CA HIS A 81 7.19 -10.10 15.71
C HIS A 81 8.11 -11.04 14.92
N ALA A 82 8.17 -12.30 15.33
CA ALA A 82 8.80 -13.33 14.51
C ALA A 82 8.10 -13.45 13.14
N PRO A 83 8.82 -13.78 12.06
CA PRO A 83 8.20 -14.02 10.76
C PRO A 83 7.08 -15.06 10.84
N ALA A 84 5.93 -14.75 10.25
CA ALA A 84 4.72 -15.57 10.31
C ALA A 84 4.76 -16.75 9.34
N ILE A 85 5.24 -16.56 8.10
CA ILE A 85 5.35 -17.63 7.11
C ILE A 85 6.80 -17.78 6.69
N ILE A 86 7.31 -19.00 6.89
CA ILE A 86 8.67 -19.39 6.54
C ILE A 86 8.62 -20.20 5.25
N PRO A 87 9.44 -19.92 4.22
CA PRO A 87 9.44 -20.66 2.96
C PRO A 87 10.23 -21.99 3.08
N ASP A 88 9.73 -22.91 3.88
CA ASP A 88 10.40 -24.17 4.26
C ASP A 88 9.75 -25.44 3.68
N SER A 89 8.68 -25.28 2.90
CA SER A 89 7.94 -26.38 2.29
C SER A 89 8.34 -26.59 0.82
N PHE A 90 8.06 -27.79 0.29
CA PHE A 90 8.43 -28.15 -1.08
C PHE A 90 7.79 -27.22 -2.14
N TYR A 91 6.65 -26.61 -1.83
CA TYR A 91 5.88 -25.73 -2.75
C TYR A 91 6.24 -24.24 -2.61
N ASP A 92 6.95 -23.82 -1.55
CA ASP A 92 7.30 -22.41 -1.32
C ASP A 92 8.80 -22.17 -1.03
N ARG A 93 9.66 -23.15 -1.22
CA ARG A 93 11.10 -23.05 -0.90
C ARG A 93 11.86 -21.98 -1.66
N SER A 94 11.27 -21.42 -2.73
CA SER A 94 11.82 -20.27 -3.47
C SER A 94 11.17 -18.95 -3.07
N GLY A 95 10.28 -18.95 -2.07
CA GLY A 95 9.66 -17.78 -1.45
C GLY A 95 8.18 -17.97 -1.16
N ALA A 96 7.72 -17.40 -0.05
CA ALA A 96 6.31 -17.20 0.27
C ALA A 96 5.88 -15.84 -0.29
N TYR A 97 5.19 -15.86 -1.44
CA TYR A 97 4.80 -14.66 -2.17
C TYR A 97 3.50 -14.07 -1.63
N SER A 98 3.03 -12.99 -2.26
CA SER A 98 1.92 -12.19 -1.74
C SER A 98 0.61 -12.94 -1.65
N GLY A 99 -0.28 -12.39 -0.85
CA GLY A 99 -1.61 -12.88 -0.57
C GLY A 99 -2.28 -12.09 0.55
N ASN A 100 -3.45 -12.51 1.00
CA ASN A 100 -4.22 -11.78 2.01
C ASN A 100 -4.67 -12.65 3.18
N ALA A 101 -5.34 -12.02 4.14
CA ALA A 101 -6.02 -12.69 5.25
C ALA A 101 -7.54 -12.56 5.15
N ILE A 102 -8.24 -13.51 5.77
CA ILE A 102 -9.64 -13.40 6.15
C ILE A 102 -9.80 -13.78 7.62
N VAL A 103 -10.61 -13.03 8.35
CA VAL A 103 -10.92 -13.30 9.76
C VAL A 103 -12.31 -13.88 9.84
N LEU A 104 -12.44 -15.07 10.43
CA LEU A 104 -13.72 -15.79 10.59
C LEU A 104 -14.30 -15.55 11.98
N GLU A 105 -15.62 -15.46 12.05
CA GLU A 105 -16.35 -15.23 13.30
C GLU A 105 -17.61 -16.08 13.39
N GLY A 106 -17.99 -16.41 14.63
CA GLY A 106 -19.26 -17.09 14.90
C GLY A 106 -19.46 -18.36 14.07
N ALA A 107 -20.59 -18.47 13.36
CA ALA A 107 -20.95 -19.65 12.58
C ALA A 107 -20.01 -19.93 11.39
N GLU A 108 -19.20 -18.95 10.94
CA GLU A 108 -18.23 -19.20 9.88
C GLU A 108 -17.12 -20.14 10.31
N LEU A 109 -16.75 -20.12 11.60
CA LEU A 109 -15.77 -21.06 12.18
C LEU A 109 -16.23 -22.51 12.07
N ASP A 110 -17.52 -22.77 12.23
CA ASP A 110 -18.09 -24.12 12.13
C ASP A 110 -18.12 -24.62 10.68
N GLY A 111 -18.19 -23.71 9.72
CA GLY A 111 -18.22 -24.01 8.28
C GLY A 111 -16.83 -24.16 7.66
N ALA A 112 -15.81 -23.61 8.28
CA ALA A 112 -14.44 -23.66 7.78
C ALA A 112 -13.78 -25.02 8.08
N ALA A 113 -12.94 -25.50 7.16
CA ALA A 113 -12.19 -26.74 7.37
C ALA A 113 -11.20 -26.62 8.53
N ALA A 114 -10.53 -25.45 8.68
CA ALA A 114 -9.75 -25.10 9.87
C ALA A 114 -10.61 -24.22 10.78
N GLN A 115 -11.02 -24.75 11.93
CA GLN A 115 -11.89 -24.07 12.88
C GLN A 115 -11.13 -23.08 13.78
N VAL A 116 -10.37 -22.17 13.15
CA VAL A 116 -9.62 -21.10 13.81
C VAL A 116 -9.93 -19.75 13.13
N PRO A 117 -9.79 -18.62 13.83
CA PRO A 117 -10.28 -17.33 13.28
C PRO A 117 -9.47 -16.81 12.10
N TYR A 118 -8.16 -17.02 12.04
CA TYR A 118 -7.28 -16.34 11.08
C TYR A 118 -6.81 -17.30 9.99
N HIS A 119 -7.14 -16.96 8.75
CA HIS A 119 -6.73 -17.70 7.55
C HIS A 119 -5.94 -16.78 6.63
N PHE A 120 -4.73 -17.20 6.26
CA PHE A 120 -3.81 -16.47 5.39
C PHE A 120 -3.61 -17.26 4.11
N PHE A 121 -4.01 -16.66 3.00
CA PHE A 121 -3.84 -17.24 1.68
C PHE A 121 -2.65 -16.56 1.01
N TYR A 122 -1.76 -17.35 0.41
CA TYR A 122 -0.55 -16.84 -0.19
C TYR A 122 -0.12 -17.69 -1.38
N THR A 123 0.78 -17.15 -2.20
CA THR A 123 1.36 -17.89 -3.31
C THR A 123 2.67 -18.54 -2.89
N GLY A 124 2.70 -19.87 -2.89
CA GLY A 124 3.92 -20.64 -2.79
C GLY A 124 4.68 -20.58 -4.12
N ASN A 125 5.91 -20.06 -4.09
CA ASN A 125 6.77 -19.96 -5.27
C ASN A 125 7.83 -21.04 -5.24
N LEU A 126 7.86 -21.84 -6.30
CA LEU A 126 8.90 -22.82 -6.57
C LEU A 126 9.56 -22.45 -7.89
N LYS A 127 10.89 -22.37 -7.91
CA LYS A 127 11.70 -22.12 -9.07
C LYS A 127 12.72 -23.24 -9.21
N ASP A 128 12.71 -23.90 -10.36
CA ASP A 128 13.72 -24.91 -10.65
C ASP A 128 15.09 -24.24 -10.84
N PRO A 129 16.12 -24.67 -10.08
CA PRO A 129 17.43 -23.99 -10.13
C PRO A 129 18.21 -24.24 -11.43
N VAL A 130 17.78 -25.16 -12.26
CA VAL A 130 18.47 -25.53 -13.51
C VAL A 130 17.73 -24.99 -14.75
N THR A 131 16.40 -25.18 -14.81
CA THR A 131 15.60 -24.77 -15.97
C THR A 131 15.04 -23.36 -15.84
N ASP A 132 15.09 -22.78 -14.63
CA ASP A 132 14.45 -21.50 -14.27
C ASP A 132 12.91 -21.53 -14.35
N GLU A 133 12.33 -22.72 -14.58
CA GLU A 133 10.87 -22.89 -14.63
C GLU A 133 10.25 -22.59 -13.27
N ARG A 134 9.17 -21.84 -13.30
CA ARG A 134 8.41 -21.44 -12.11
C ARG A 134 7.14 -22.27 -11.98
N THR A 135 6.83 -22.67 -10.76
CA THR A 135 5.51 -23.13 -10.35
C THR A 135 4.96 -22.19 -9.28
N ALA A 136 3.81 -21.62 -9.53
CA ALA A 136 3.07 -20.83 -8.56
C ALA A 136 1.85 -21.63 -8.10
N SER A 137 1.71 -21.79 -6.79
CA SER A 137 0.61 -22.54 -6.16
C SER A 137 -0.06 -21.69 -5.09
N GLN A 138 -1.37 -21.87 -4.87
CA GLN A 138 -2.05 -21.13 -3.81
C GLN A 138 -2.12 -21.99 -2.55
N CYS A 139 -1.73 -21.40 -1.43
CA CYS A 139 -1.51 -22.08 -0.17
C CYS A 139 -2.27 -21.41 0.97
N LEU A 140 -2.50 -22.13 2.06
CA LEU A 140 -3.15 -21.67 3.27
C LEU A 140 -2.23 -21.83 4.48
N VAL A 141 -2.17 -20.81 5.31
CA VAL A 141 -1.67 -20.83 6.68
C VAL A 141 -2.79 -20.38 7.60
N THR A 142 -2.90 -21.00 8.77
CA THR A 142 -3.92 -20.66 9.77
C THR A 142 -3.28 -20.31 11.09
N SER A 143 -3.99 -19.52 11.90
CA SER A 143 -3.58 -19.20 13.26
C SER A 143 -4.81 -19.09 14.17
N GLY A 144 -4.65 -19.45 15.43
CA GLY A 144 -5.64 -19.26 16.48
C GLY A 144 -5.45 -17.98 17.27
N ASP A 145 -4.24 -17.37 17.23
CA ASP A 145 -3.80 -16.36 18.18
C ASP A 145 -2.84 -15.31 17.61
N LEU A 146 -2.56 -15.36 16.30
CA LEU A 146 -1.60 -14.49 15.60
C LEU A 146 -0.14 -14.57 16.13
N THR A 147 0.17 -15.64 16.85
CA THR A 147 1.50 -15.96 17.38
C THR A 147 2.05 -17.23 16.77
N ASP A 148 1.23 -18.27 16.74
CA ASP A 148 1.55 -19.55 16.12
C ASP A 148 0.83 -19.69 14.78
N PHE A 149 1.62 -19.92 13.73
CA PHE A 149 1.17 -20.05 12.36
C PHE A 149 1.40 -21.46 11.85
N THR A 150 0.34 -22.11 11.36
CA THR A 150 0.38 -23.51 10.91
C THR A 150 0.01 -23.58 9.43
N LYS A 151 0.92 -24.11 8.61
CA LYS A 151 0.63 -24.42 7.20
C LYS A 151 -0.42 -25.53 7.12
N TRP A 152 -1.39 -25.37 6.25
CA TRP A 152 -2.42 -26.37 6.02
C TRP A 152 -1.78 -27.68 5.54
N PRO A 153 -2.12 -28.85 6.15
CA PRO A 153 -1.41 -30.09 5.87
C PRO A 153 -1.54 -30.57 4.42
N ASP A 154 -2.65 -30.24 3.76
CA ASP A 154 -2.91 -30.62 2.38
C ASP A 154 -2.55 -29.51 1.37
N ASN A 155 -1.67 -28.58 1.75
CA ASN A 155 -1.13 -27.59 0.80
C ASN A 155 -0.32 -28.25 -0.32
N PRO A 156 -0.35 -27.70 -1.55
CA PRO A 156 -1.08 -26.49 -1.95
C PRO A 156 -2.56 -26.76 -2.27
N LEU A 157 -3.44 -25.78 -1.97
CA LEU A 157 -4.88 -25.84 -2.29
C LEU A 157 -5.15 -25.80 -3.80
N ILE A 158 -4.39 -24.97 -4.52
CA ILE A 158 -4.39 -24.87 -5.99
C ILE A 158 -2.94 -25.10 -6.42
N PRO A 159 -2.60 -26.29 -6.93
CA PRO A 159 -1.20 -26.70 -7.12
C PRO A 159 -0.50 -26.03 -8.30
N THR A 160 -1.23 -25.52 -9.28
CA THR A 160 -0.68 -24.88 -10.47
C THR A 160 -1.73 -23.97 -11.13
N HIS A 161 -1.32 -23.25 -12.17
CA HIS A 161 -2.23 -22.43 -12.97
C HIS A 161 -3.27 -23.27 -13.72
N ALA A 162 -4.40 -22.64 -14.05
CA ALA A 162 -5.42 -23.25 -14.90
C ALA A 162 -4.99 -23.29 -16.38
N GLU A 163 -5.67 -24.11 -17.17
CA GLU A 163 -5.46 -24.16 -18.61
C GLU A 163 -5.73 -22.80 -19.26
N GLY A 164 -4.89 -22.39 -20.21
CA GLY A 164 -4.96 -21.09 -20.89
C GLY A 164 -4.15 -19.96 -20.22
N TYR A 165 -3.49 -20.25 -19.09
CA TYR A 165 -2.65 -19.30 -18.37
C TYR A 165 -1.21 -19.79 -18.24
N THR A 166 -0.30 -18.89 -17.85
CA THR A 166 1.11 -19.18 -17.59
C THR A 166 1.37 -19.37 -16.07
N ALA A 167 2.62 -19.64 -15.70
CA ALA A 167 3.05 -19.69 -14.29
C ALA A 167 3.04 -18.32 -13.57
N HIS A 168 2.74 -17.24 -14.26
CA HIS A 168 2.36 -15.97 -13.63
C HIS A 168 0.90 -16.05 -13.16
N TYR A 169 0.71 -16.63 -11.98
CA TYR A 169 -0.60 -16.98 -11.39
C TYR A 169 -0.50 -16.86 -9.88
N ARG A 170 -0.76 -15.65 -9.32
CA ARG A 170 -0.38 -15.32 -7.95
C ARG A 170 -1.24 -14.24 -7.29
N ASP A 171 -0.90 -13.96 -6.03
CA ASP A 171 -1.42 -12.87 -5.21
C ASP A 171 -2.92 -13.04 -4.91
N PRO A 172 -3.33 -14.15 -4.24
CA PRO A 172 -4.73 -14.41 -3.97
C PRO A 172 -5.31 -13.40 -2.98
N GLN A 173 -6.46 -12.83 -3.29
CA GLN A 173 -7.33 -12.13 -2.34
C GLN A 173 -8.58 -12.97 -2.09
N VAL A 174 -8.76 -13.42 -0.85
CA VAL A 174 -9.98 -14.13 -0.41
C VAL A 174 -10.92 -13.15 0.28
N PHE A 175 -12.20 -13.20 -0.10
CA PHE A 175 -13.26 -12.36 0.47
C PHE A 175 -14.59 -13.12 0.53
N ARG A 176 -15.50 -12.66 1.39
CA ARG A 176 -16.88 -13.19 1.46
C ARG A 176 -17.63 -12.80 0.20
N ASP A 177 -18.39 -13.75 -0.36
CA ASP A 177 -19.27 -13.44 -1.48
C ASP A 177 -20.45 -12.56 -0.96
N PRO A 178 -20.57 -11.31 -1.43
CA PRO A 178 -21.62 -10.42 -0.93
C PRO A 178 -23.03 -10.86 -1.30
N ASP A 179 -23.18 -11.66 -2.37
CA ASP A 179 -24.46 -12.11 -2.90
C ASP A 179 -24.83 -13.51 -2.39
N ARG A 180 -23.89 -14.25 -1.78
CA ARG A 180 -24.07 -15.63 -1.32
C ARG A 180 -23.48 -15.84 0.08
N PRO A 181 -24.24 -15.54 1.13
CA PRO A 181 -23.80 -15.76 2.51
C PRO A 181 -23.31 -17.18 2.75
N GLY A 182 -22.14 -17.31 3.40
CA GLY A 182 -21.48 -18.60 3.66
C GLY A 182 -20.68 -19.15 2.49
N GLU A 183 -20.51 -18.39 1.40
CA GLU A 183 -19.56 -18.67 0.33
C GLU A 183 -18.43 -17.64 0.29
N TYR A 184 -17.28 -18.07 -0.18
CA TYR A 184 -16.08 -17.27 -0.31
C TYR A 184 -15.61 -17.25 -1.75
N ARG A 185 -14.98 -16.15 -2.14
CA ARG A 185 -14.34 -16.02 -3.45
C ARG A 185 -12.86 -15.73 -3.28
N MET A 186 -12.06 -16.16 -4.25
CA MET A 186 -10.63 -15.87 -4.34
C MET A 186 -10.37 -15.23 -5.70
N LEU A 187 -9.85 -14.01 -5.69
CA LEU A 187 -9.38 -13.29 -6.87
C LEU A 187 -7.87 -13.52 -6.98
N ILE A 188 -7.39 -13.91 -8.16
CA ILE A 188 -5.97 -14.19 -8.42
C ILE A 188 -5.54 -13.43 -9.66
N GLY A 189 -4.38 -12.75 -9.61
CA GLY A 189 -3.77 -12.14 -10.77
C GLY A 189 -3.09 -13.18 -11.66
N VAL A 190 -3.29 -13.06 -12.96
CA VAL A 190 -2.84 -14.05 -13.93
C VAL A 190 -2.26 -13.40 -15.21
N GLN A 191 -1.45 -14.18 -15.91
CA GLN A 191 -1.07 -13.92 -17.29
C GLN A 191 -1.70 -14.98 -18.18
N ARG A 192 -2.42 -14.56 -19.22
CA ARG A 192 -2.93 -15.48 -20.27
C ARG A 192 -1.77 -16.05 -21.09
N ALA A 193 -2.02 -17.13 -21.80
CA ALA A 193 -1.03 -17.79 -22.67
C ALA A 193 -0.53 -16.89 -23.83
N ASP A 194 -1.27 -15.84 -24.18
CA ASP A 194 -0.88 -14.81 -25.15
C ASP A 194 -0.09 -13.64 -24.53
N GLU A 195 0.35 -13.81 -23.28
CA GLU A 195 1.13 -12.83 -22.50
C GLU A 195 0.38 -11.53 -22.16
N THR A 196 -0.95 -11.57 -22.06
CA THR A 196 -1.76 -10.46 -21.56
C THR A 196 -2.21 -10.68 -20.14
N GLY A 197 -2.28 -9.60 -19.35
CA GLY A 197 -2.69 -9.63 -17.93
C GLY A 197 -4.19 -9.79 -17.77
N ALA A 198 -4.60 -10.50 -16.70
CA ALA A 198 -5.99 -10.69 -16.30
C ALA A 198 -6.10 -11.02 -14.83
N ALA A 199 -7.32 -11.25 -14.37
CA ALA A 199 -7.60 -11.84 -13.06
C ALA A 199 -8.66 -12.92 -13.18
N VAL A 200 -8.59 -13.95 -12.33
CA VAL A 200 -9.56 -15.07 -12.29
C VAL A 200 -10.20 -15.16 -10.93
N LEU A 201 -11.42 -15.69 -10.90
CA LEU A 201 -12.21 -15.89 -9.69
C LEU A 201 -12.41 -17.37 -9.43
N TYR A 202 -12.15 -17.78 -8.19
CA TYR A 202 -12.51 -19.08 -7.64
C TYR A 202 -13.60 -18.92 -6.59
N ARG A 203 -14.28 -20.01 -6.26
CA ARG A 203 -15.31 -20.10 -5.23
C ARG A 203 -15.05 -21.27 -4.29
N SER A 204 -15.34 -21.06 -2.99
CA SER A 204 -15.26 -22.05 -1.94
C SER A 204 -16.40 -21.89 -0.93
N ARG A 205 -16.70 -22.96 -0.17
CA ARG A 205 -17.59 -22.95 1.00
C ARG A 205 -16.87 -23.28 2.30
N ASP A 206 -15.67 -23.85 2.18
CA ASP A 206 -14.89 -24.38 3.29
C ASP A 206 -13.50 -23.79 3.40
N LEU A 207 -13.14 -22.86 2.50
CA LEU A 207 -11.84 -22.16 2.38
C LEU A 207 -10.64 -23.05 1.98
N VAL A 208 -10.87 -24.34 1.71
CA VAL A 208 -9.83 -25.28 1.25
C VAL A 208 -10.14 -25.89 -0.11
N SER A 209 -11.39 -26.08 -0.44
CA SER A 209 -11.85 -26.64 -1.72
C SER A 209 -12.25 -25.51 -2.66
N TRP A 210 -11.44 -25.23 -3.68
CA TRP A 210 -11.61 -24.12 -4.58
C TRP A 210 -12.02 -24.57 -5.99
N LYS A 211 -13.05 -23.97 -6.54
CA LYS A 211 -13.52 -24.21 -7.91
C LYS A 211 -13.37 -22.93 -8.73
N LEU A 212 -12.69 -23.01 -9.88
CA LEU A 212 -12.59 -21.91 -10.84
C LEU A 212 -14.00 -21.54 -11.35
N GLU A 213 -14.37 -20.26 -11.25
CA GLU A 213 -15.60 -19.70 -11.83
C GLU A 213 -15.37 -19.15 -13.23
N GLY A 214 -14.22 -18.52 -13.44
CA GLY A 214 -13.84 -17.93 -14.72
C GLY A 214 -12.96 -16.69 -14.56
N GLU A 215 -12.68 -16.08 -15.68
CA GLU A 215 -11.94 -14.83 -15.75
C GLU A 215 -12.85 -13.63 -15.47
N LEU A 216 -12.29 -12.63 -14.78
CA LEU A 216 -12.94 -11.35 -14.55
C LEU A 216 -13.04 -10.60 -15.89
N SER A 217 -14.26 -10.23 -16.27
CA SER A 217 -14.56 -9.52 -17.51
C SER A 217 -15.19 -8.16 -17.27
N PHE A 218 -15.13 -7.29 -18.27
CA PHE A 218 -15.54 -5.89 -18.15
C PHE A 218 -16.52 -5.50 -19.27
N PRO A 219 -17.78 -5.96 -19.22
CA PRO A 219 -18.76 -5.64 -20.24
C PRO A 219 -19.01 -4.12 -20.29
N GLY A 220 -18.97 -3.57 -21.50
CA GLY A 220 -19.14 -2.13 -21.73
C GLY A 220 -17.85 -1.29 -21.60
N ALA A 221 -16.70 -1.91 -21.30
CA ALA A 221 -15.41 -1.21 -21.25
C ALA A 221 -14.75 -1.00 -22.62
N GLY A 222 -15.35 -1.53 -23.70
CA GLY A 222 -14.82 -1.34 -25.07
C GLY A 222 -13.45 -1.95 -25.31
N GLY A 223 -13.05 -2.98 -24.54
CA GLY A 223 -11.73 -3.62 -24.65
C GLY A 223 -10.61 -2.88 -23.88
N ALA A 224 -10.92 -1.88 -23.09
CA ALA A 224 -9.92 -1.05 -22.39
C ALA A 224 -8.95 -1.86 -21.50
N PHE A 225 -9.38 -3.03 -21.01
CA PHE A 225 -8.61 -3.88 -20.10
C PHE A 225 -8.08 -5.17 -20.76
N ASP A 226 -8.36 -5.43 -22.04
CA ASP A 226 -8.06 -6.72 -22.69
C ASP A 226 -6.56 -6.98 -22.84
N SER A 227 -5.76 -5.93 -23.02
CA SER A 227 -4.29 -5.97 -23.12
C SER A 227 -3.61 -4.97 -22.18
N PHE A 228 -4.17 -4.80 -21.01
CA PHE A 228 -3.69 -3.83 -20.02
C PHE A 228 -2.54 -4.42 -19.18
N GLY A 229 -1.33 -4.34 -19.70
CA GLY A 229 -0.14 -4.98 -19.14
C GLY A 229 -0.05 -6.48 -19.45
N TYR A 230 1.12 -7.06 -19.17
CA TYR A 230 1.35 -8.50 -19.40
C TYR A 230 0.97 -9.38 -18.21
N MET A 231 0.84 -8.81 -17.03
CA MET A 231 0.49 -9.48 -15.78
C MET A 231 -0.24 -8.50 -14.86
N TRP A 232 -1.26 -8.96 -14.16
CA TRP A 232 -1.92 -8.20 -13.10
C TRP A 232 -1.48 -8.72 -11.75
N GLU A 233 -0.66 -7.95 -11.04
CA GLU A 233 -0.21 -8.29 -9.69
C GLU A 233 -1.15 -7.71 -8.63
N CYS A 234 -1.21 -8.39 -7.49
CA CYS A 234 -1.92 -7.96 -6.29
C CYS A 234 -3.35 -7.44 -6.55
N PRO A 235 -4.20 -8.13 -7.34
CA PRO A 235 -5.55 -7.67 -7.55
C PRO A 235 -6.34 -7.72 -6.25
N GLY A 236 -7.04 -6.63 -5.94
CA GLY A 236 -7.89 -6.51 -4.77
C GLY A 236 -9.25 -5.94 -5.14
N LEU A 237 -10.31 -6.56 -4.64
CA LEU A 237 -11.67 -6.08 -4.78
C LEU A 237 -12.19 -5.62 -3.42
N VAL A 238 -12.72 -4.40 -3.37
CA VAL A 238 -13.28 -3.81 -2.15
C VAL A 238 -14.61 -3.13 -2.44
N ARG A 239 -15.59 -3.32 -1.57
CA ARG A 239 -16.88 -2.61 -1.67
C ARG A 239 -16.85 -1.35 -0.83
N LEU A 240 -17.12 -0.22 -1.47
CA LEU A 240 -17.17 1.11 -0.84
C LEU A 240 -18.51 1.75 -1.12
N THR A 241 -19.01 2.52 -0.14
CA THR A 241 -20.20 3.34 -0.30
C THR A 241 -19.77 4.73 -0.80
N ASP A 242 -20.41 5.23 -1.85
CA ASP A 242 -20.19 6.58 -2.36
C ASP A 242 -20.77 7.63 -1.39
N GLU A 243 -19.95 8.61 -1.00
CA GLU A 243 -20.30 9.62 0.02
C GLU A 243 -21.47 10.51 -0.42
N ASP A 244 -21.60 10.78 -1.72
CA ASP A 244 -22.62 11.69 -2.24
C ASP A 244 -23.97 10.99 -2.48
N THR A 245 -23.94 9.71 -2.91
CA THR A 245 -25.15 8.99 -3.34
C THR A 245 -25.63 7.95 -2.34
N GLY A 246 -24.75 7.45 -1.47
CA GLY A 246 -25.02 6.32 -0.57
C GLY A 246 -25.11 4.97 -1.31
N GLU A 247 -24.75 4.89 -2.59
CA GLU A 247 -24.72 3.67 -3.38
C GLU A 247 -23.43 2.89 -3.14
N ASP A 248 -23.54 1.56 -2.99
CA ASP A 248 -22.38 0.69 -2.87
C ASP A 248 -21.79 0.37 -4.25
N TRP A 249 -20.48 0.46 -4.35
CA TRP A 249 -19.70 0.16 -5.54
C TRP A 249 -18.56 -0.81 -5.22
N ASP A 250 -18.23 -1.64 -6.19
CA ASP A 250 -17.06 -2.51 -6.13
C ASP A 250 -15.89 -1.82 -6.81
N VAL A 251 -14.81 -1.61 -6.06
CA VAL A 251 -13.57 -1.00 -6.56
C VAL A 251 -12.55 -2.12 -6.75
N LEU A 252 -12.13 -2.33 -7.98
CA LEU A 252 -11.03 -3.23 -8.32
C LEU A 252 -9.73 -2.41 -8.34
N ILE A 253 -8.76 -2.83 -7.54
CA ILE A 253 -7.40 -2.28 -7.49
C ILE A 253 -6.45 -3.36 -8.01
N TRP A 254 -5.48 -3.02 -8.86
CA TRP A 254 -4.46 -3.96 -9.32
C TRP A 254 -3.20 -3.25 -9.82
N CYS A 255 -2.12 -3.98 -9.98
CA CYS A 255 -0.86 -3.49 -10.46
C CYS A 255 -0.52 -4.13 -11.81
N PRO A 256 -0.85 -3.46 -12.95
CA PRO A 256 -0.56 -3.99 -14.29
C PRO A 256 0.92 -3.81 -14.61
N GLN A 257 1.63 -4.93 -14.83
CA GLN A 257 3.03 -4.89 -15.25
C GLN A 257 3.18 -4.70 -16.77
N GLY A 258 4.21 -3.95 -17.16
CA GLY A 258 4.55 -3.72 -18.57
C GLY A 258 3.67 -2.67 -19.25
N ILE A 259 3.12 -1.74 -18.51
CA ILE A 259 2.54 -0.51 -19.05
C ILE A 259 3.68 0.47 -19.30
N GLU A 260 3.73 1.05 -20.50
CA GLU A 260 4.74 2.05 -20.83
C GLU A 260 4.54 3.33 -20.00
N PRO A 261 5.62 3.84 -19.34
CA PRO A 261 5.52 4.98 -18.44
C PRO A 261 5.17 6.31 -19.14
N ASP A 262 5.40 6.39 -20.45
CA ASP A 262 5.14 7.58 -21.28
C ASP A 262 3.67 7.69 -21.71
N ARG A 263 2.84 6.72 -21.35
CA ARG A 263 1.40 6.83 -21.59
C ARG A 263 0.82 7.94 -20.72
N GLU A 264 0.01 8.81 -21.32
CA GLU A 264 -0.63 9.92 -20.63
C GLU A 264 -1.31 9.46 -19.32
N GLY A 265 -0.92 10.07 -18.21
CA GLY A 265 -1.42 9.75 -16.88
C GLY A 265 -0.62 8.67 -16.13
N PHE A 266 0.40 8.05 -16.73
CA PHE A 266 1.29 7.09 -16.07
C PHE A 266 2.72 7.61 -16.07
N GLU A 267 3.24 7.88 -14.88
CA GLU A 267 4.63 8.33 -14.69
C GLU A 267 5.47 7.28 -13.94
N ASN A 268 4.82 6.26 -13.35
CA ASN A 268 5.49 5.14 -12.69
C ASN A 268 5.69 3.98 -13.65
N ILE A 269 6.88 3.39 -13.65
CA ILE A 269 7.17 2.15 -14.38
C ILE A 269 6.42 0.94 -13.80
N PHE A 270 5.97 1.04 -12.56
CA PHE A 270 5.14 0.06 -11.87
C PHE A 270 3.87 0.75 -11.36
N PRO A 271 2.88 0.96 -12.23
CA PRO A 271 1.65 1.65 -11.83
C PRO A 271 0.76 0.76 -10.97
N CYS A 272 0.02 1.40 -10.07
CA CYS A 272 -1.08 0.81 -9.33
C CYS A 272 -2.37 1.55 -9.69
N VAL A 273 -3.36 0.84 -10.17
CA VAL A 273 -4.58 1.45 -10.71
C VAL A 273 -5.84 0.90 -10.06
N TYR A 274 -6.94 1.64 -10.21
CA TYR A 274 -8.26 1.16 -9.84
C TYR A 274 -9.32 1.51 -10.89
N THR A 275 -10.38 0.72 -10.92
CA THR A 275 -11.63 1.00 -11.63
C THR A 275 -12.83 0.74 -10.72
N VAL A 276 -13.94 1.40 -10.98
CA VAL A 276 -15.16 1.33 -10.17
C VAL A 276 -16.28 0.69 -10.99
N GLY A 277 -17.01 -0.26 -10.40
CA GLY A 277 -18.09 -0.95 -11.09
C GLY A 277 -19.00 -1.72 -10.12
N HIS A 278 -19.75 -2.68 -10.65
CA HIS A 278 -20.55 -3.64 -9.87
C HIS A 278 -20.19 -5.06 -10.28
N LEU A 279 -19.68 -5.84 -9.35
CA LEU A 279 -19.37 -7.25 -9.58
C LEU A 279 -20.65 -8.09 -9.61
N VAL A 280 -20.93 -8.74 -10.75
CA VAL A 280 -22.04 -9.67 -10.94
C VAL A 280 -21.49 -10.95 -11.55
N GLY A 281 -21.45 -12.03 -10.80
CA GLY A 281 -20.76 -13.25 -11.22
C GLY A 281 -19.26 -12.98 -11.42
N THR A 282 -18.75 -13.16 -12.64
CA THR A 282 -17.38 -12.83 -13.01
C THR A 282 -17.28 -11.53 -13.84
N GLU A 283 -18.31 -10.72 -13.88
CA GLU A 283 -18.35 -9.48 -14.65
C GLU A 283 -18.29 -8.26 -13.73
N LEU A 284 -17.33 -7.39 -13.90
CA LEU A 284 -17.31 -6.05 -13.31
C LEU A 284 -17.98 -5.07 -14.29
N ARG A 285 -19.24 -4.76 -14.04
CA ARG A 285 -20.08 -3.95 -14.90
C ARG A 285 -20.00 -2.46 -14.57
N LYS A 286 -20.44 -1.61 -15.49
CA LYS A 286 -20.52 -0.14 -15.38
C LYS A 286 -19.17 0.58 -15.21
N THR A 287 -18.03 -0.05 -15.52
CA THR A 287 -16.71 0.61 -15.43
C THR A 287 -16.52 1.69 -16.50
N GLY A 288 -17.21 1.57 -17.64
CA GLY A 288 -17.02 2.48 -18.79
C GLY A 288 -15.63 2.44 -19.40
N GLY A 289 -14.77 1.49 -19.01
CA GLY A 289 -13.37 1.43 -19.43
C GLY A 289 -12.49 2.50 -18.81
N VAL A 290 -12.96 3.15 -17.75
CA VAL A 290 -12.22 4.21 -17.03
C VAL A 290 -11.44 3.62 -15.87
N PHE A 291 -10.21 4.06 -15.71
CA PHE A 291 -9.35 3.71 -14.59
C PHE A 291 -8.51 4.91 -14.16
N TYR A 292 -7.99 4.85 -12.94
CA TYR A 292 -7.17 5.88 -12.34
C TYR A 292 -6.02 5.26 -11.57
N GLU A 293 -4.90 5.99 -11.41
CA GLU A 293 -3.86 5.57 -10.49
C GLU A 293 -4.33 5.75 -9.03
N VAL A 294 -3.97 4.79 -8.18
CA VAL A 294 -4.24 4.84 -6.73
C VAL A 294 -3.38 5.91 -6.07
N ASP A 295 -2.13 6.02 -6.51
CA ASP A 295 -1.14 6.97 -6.01
C ASP A 295 -0.33 7.54 -7.19
N ARG A 296 -0.16 8.85 -7.23
CA ARG A 296 0.50 9.57 -8.30
C ARG A 296 1.94 9.98 -7.95
N GLY A 297 2.48 9.43 -6.87
CA GLY A 297 3.84 9.67 -6.40
C GLY A 297 4.89 8.91 -7.20
N PHE A 298 6.02 8.63 -6.55
CA PHE A 298 7.15 7.96 -7.16
C PHE A 298 7.19 6.48 -6.79
N GLU A 299 6.75 6.14 -5.57
CA GLU A 299 6.83 4.80 -5.00
C GLU A 299 5.53 4.42 -4.27
N PHE A 300 4.65 3.69 -4.93
CA PHE A 300 3.48 3.08 -4.30
C PHE A 300 3.04 1.87 -5.12
N TYR A 301 3.02 0.69 -4.50
CA TYR A 301 2.73 -0.55 -5.21
C TYR A 301 2.00 -1.57 -4.33
N ALA A 302 1.39 -2.58 -4.94
CA ALA A 302 0.81 -3.77 -4.32
C ALA A 302 -0.09 -3.50 -3.09
N PRO A 303 -0.98 -2.48 -3.09
CA PRO A 303 -1.77 -2.16 -1.90
C PRO A 303 -2.76 -3.27 -1.55
N GLN A 304 -3.01 -3.42 -0.25
CA GLN A 304 -4.01 -4.34 0.28
C GLN A 304 -4.92 -3.65 1.30
N VAL A 305 -6.16 -4.13 1.37
CA VAL A 305 -7.12 -3.69 2.39
C VAL A 305 -7.01 -4.56 3.63
N PHE A 306 -7.26 -3.96 4.80
CA PHE A 306 -7.34 -4.71 6.05
C PHE A 306 -8.57 -5.61 6.07
N ALA A 307 -8.36 -6.88 6.35
CA ALA A 307 -9.44 -7.81 6.64
C ALA A 307 -10.09 -7.40 7.98
N ARG A 308 -11.40 -7.42 8.07
CA ARG A 308 -12.21 -6.90 9.15
C ARG A 308 -12.19 -5.37 9.24
N ARG A 309 -13.33 -4.78 9.23
CA ARG A 309 -13.50 -3.34 9.33
C ARG A 309 -13.29 -2.89 10.79
N PRO A 310 -12.33 -2.00 11.07
CA PRO A 310 -12.05 -1.54 12.43
C PRO A 310 -13.12 -0.60 13.00
N PHE A 311 -14.00 -0.03 12.11
CA PHE A 311 -15.00 0.97 12.49
C PHE A 311 -16.41 0.53 12.09
N ASP A 312 -17.37 0.80 12.95
CA ASP A 312 -18.81 0.62 12.66
C ASP A 312 -19.29 1.52 11.50
N SER A 313 -18.53 2.53 11.13
CA SER A 313 -18.83 3.45 10.02
C SER A 313 -18.71 2.85 8.62
N GLY A 314 -18.33 1.60 8.49
CA GLY A 314 -18.09 0.97 7.18
C GLY A 314 -16.76 1.39 6.52
N ALA A 315 -15.90 2.15 7.17
CA ALA A 315 -14.61 2.55 6.67
C ALA A 315 -13.71 1.33 6.38
N VAL A 316 -12.96 1.41 5.28
CA VAL A 316 -11.99 0.41 4.85
C VAL A 316 -10.60 1.00 4.93
N LEU A 317 -9.67 0.26 5.53
CA LEU A 317 -8.27 0.64 5.60
C LEU A 317 -7.48 -0.03 4.48
N LEU A 318 -6.51 0.69 3.93
CA LEU A 318 -5.58 0.21 2.92
C LEU A 318 -4.15 0.64 3.29
N ALA A 319 -3.17 -0.21 3.02
CA ALA A 319 -1.77 0.19 2.99
C ALA A 319 -1.11 -0.38 1.73
N GLY A 320 -0.12 0.34 1.20
CA GLY A 320 0.66 -0.05 0.04
C GLY A 320 2.15 -0.13 0.35
N TRP A 321 2.93 -0.70 -0.54
CA TRP A 321 4.37 -0.70 -0.47
C TRP A 321 4.92 0.65 -0.96
N ALA A 322 5.60 1.39 -0.08
CA ALA A 322 6.35 2.61 -0.41
C ALA A 322 7.72 2.23 -0.94
N GLY A 323 7.76 1.80 -2.19
CA GLY A 323 8.91 1.31 -2.92
C GLY A 323 8.50 0.68 -4.24
N ASN A 324 9.47 0.17 -5.00
CA ASN A 324 9.21 -0.65 -6.18
C ASN A 324 10.33 -1.67 -6.44
N ALA A 325 10.10 -2.59 -7.36
CA ALA A 325 10.98 -3.73 -7.60
C ALA A 325 12.36 -3.36 -8.19
N SER A 326 12.51 -2.18 -8.77
CA SER A 326 13.76 -1.70 -9.38
C SER A 326 14.63 -0.85 -8.46
N GLU A 327 14.19 -0.60 -7.23
CA GLU A 327 14.76 0.43 -6.35
C GLU A 327 15.30 -0.14 -5.04
N ASP A 328 16.22 -1.08 -5.15
CA ASP A 328 16.90 -1.68 -4.00
C ASP A 328 18.19 -0.92 -3.58
N ASP A 329 18.50 0.23 -4.18
CA ASP A 329 19.76 0.97 -4.05
C ASP A 329 19.67 2.22 -3.16
N GLN A 330 18.63 2.35 -2.35
CA GLN A 330 18.44 3.51 -1.47
C GLN A 330 19.53 3.63 -0.38
N PRO A 331 19.81 4.85 0.14
CA PRO A 331 20.89 5.11 1.07
C PRO A 331 20.92 4.22 2.33
N SER A 332 19.79 3.81 2.83
CA SER A 332 19.64 3.00 4.04
C SER A 332 20.22 1.59 3.95
N ILE A 333 20.52 1.08 2.75
CA ILE A 333 21.24 -0.19 2.59
C ILE A 333 22.63 -0.12 3.26
N GLU A 334 23.32 1.01 3.07
CA GLU A 334 24.66 1.20 3.60
C GLU A 334 24.63 1.65 5.07
N THR A 335 23.65 2.48 5.46
CA THR A 335 23.59 3.08 6.79
C THR A 335 22.91 2.21 7.83
N GLY A 336 21.86 1.47 7.47
CA GLY A 336 21.03 0.70 8.41
C GLY A 336 20.67 -0.70 7.94
N GLN A 337 21.08 -1.12 6.73
CA GLN A 337 20.79 -2.45 6.16
C GLN A 337 19.29 -2.75 6.08
N TRP A 338 18.47 -1.73 5.78
CA TRP A 338 17.04 -1.87 5.57
C TRP A 338 16.60 -1.22 4.25
N VAL A 339 15.52 -1.72 3.64
CA VAL A 339 15.00 -1.22 2.37
C VAL A 339 13.48 -1.20 2.41
N HIS A 340 12.91 -0.05 2.02
CA HIS A 340 11.49 0.23 1.86
C HIS A 340 10.68 0.25 3.17
N ALA A 341 9.41 0.61 3.03
CA ALA A 341 8.42 0.67 4.10
C ALA A 341 7.04 0.38 3.52
N LEU A 342 6.04 0.18 4.36
CA LEU A 342 4.64 0.37 3.95
C LEU A 342 4.26 1.85 4.07
N SER A 343 3.30 2.30 3.26
CA SER A 343 2.63 3.58 3.48
C SER A 343 1.93 3.58 4.84
N ILE A 344 1.59 4.75 5.36
CA ILE A 344 0.63 4.78 6.47
C ILE A 344 -0.67 4.09 6.03
N PRO A 345 -1.41 3.46 6.94
CA PRO A 345 -2.74 3.00 6.64
C PRO A 345 -3.64 4.18 6.24
N ARG A 346 -4.37 4.03 5.13
CA ARG A 346 -5.26 5.03 4.56
C ARG A 346 -6.70 4.58 4.68
N MET A 347 -7.55 5.45 5.16
CA MET A 347 -9.00 5.26 5.16
C MET A 347 -9.54 5.53 3.76
N LEU A 348 -10.26 4.57 3.20
CA LEU A 348 -10.85 4.66 1.88
C LEU A 348 -12.32 5.06 1.95
N SER A 349 -12.72 5.93 1.05
CA SER A 349 -14.11 6.15 0.67
C SER A 349 -14.23 6.38 -0.84
N LEU A 350 -15.44 6.47 -1.34
CA LEU A 350 -15.72 6.78 -2.74
C LEU A 350 -16.53 8.08 -2.79
N LYS A 351 -16.20 8.96 -3.73
CA LYS A 351 -16.95 10.18 -3.98
C LYS A 351 -17.00 10.49 -5.47
N ALA A 352 -18.20 10.58 -6.04
CA ALA A 352 -18.39 10.83 -7.47
C ALA A 352 -17.57 9.87 -8.36
N GLY A 353 -17.48 8.59 -7.99
CA GLY A 353 -16.72 7.56 -8.70
C GLY A 353 -15.19 7.68 -8.57
N ARG A 354 -14.69 8.53 -7.67
CA ARG A 354 -13.27 8.67 -7.34
C ARG A 354 -12.96 8.10 -5.97
N LEU A 355 -11.85 7.38 -5.87
CA LEU A 355 -11.32 6.92 -4.59
C LEU A 355 -10.79 8.12 -3.81
N ILE A 356 -11.23 8.24 -2.57
CA ILE A 356 -10.75 9.22 -1.60
C ILE A 356 -9.91 8.48 -0.57
N GLN A 357 -8.73 8.97 -0.28
CA GLN A 357 -7.77 8.37 0.63
C GLN A 357 -7.35 9.39 1.68
N ARG A 358 -7.63 9.12 2.95
CA ARG A 358 -7.23 9.96 4.06
C ARG A 358 -6.32 9.19 5.02
N PRO A 359 -5.34 9.82 5.68
CA PRO A 359 -4.58 9.15 6.73
C PRO A 359 -5.54 8.49 7.74
N ALA A 360 -5.41 7.17 7.92
CA ALA A 360 -6.31 6.40 8.77
C ALA A 360 -5.92 6.44 10.23
N ALA A 361 -4.65 6.68 10.50
CA ALA A 361 -4.33 7.08 11.84
C ALA A 361 -5.27 8.24 12.08
N SER A 362 -6.25 8.03 12.95
CA SER A 362 -6.83 9.11 13.67
C SER A 362 -5.71 9.66 14.53
N LEU A 363 -4.80 10.26 13.83
CA LEU A 363 -4.00 11.30 14.38
C LEU A 363 -5.07 12.20 14.91
N PRO A 364 -5.35 12.23 16.24
CA PRO A 364 -6.47 13.00 16.72
C PRO A 364 -6.25 14.41 16.20
N TYR A 365 -7.08 14.84 15.26
CA TYR A 365 -7.16 16.23 14.84
C TYR A 365 -7.56 17.14 16.02
N ASP A 366 -7.72 16.53 17.21
CA ASP A 366 -8.14 17.16 18.46
C ASP A 366 -6.99 17.71 19.33
N ALA A 367 -5.74 17.58 18.94
CA ALA A 367 -4.63 17.84 19.84
C ALA A 367 -3.81 19.07 19.48
N GLY A 368 -4.38 20.20 19.32
CA GLY A 368 -3.65 21.45 19.24
C GLY A 368 -4.55 22.60 18.84
N GLU A 369 -4.27 23.77 19.33
CA GLU A 369 -4.80 24.98 18.72
C GLU A 369 -4.32 24.99 17.26
N PRO A 370 -5.18 25.36 16.29
CA PRO A 370 -4.76 25.41 14.90
C PRO A 370 -3.56 26.35 14.76
N ALA A 371 -2.48 25.86 14.15
CA ALA A 371 -1.24 26.63 13.99
C ALA A 371 -1.42 27.88 13.12
N PHE A 372 -2.42 27.85 12.22
CA PHE A 372 -2.75 28.94 11.32
C PHE A 372 -4.27 29.09 11.22
N VAL A 373 -4.83 30.22 11.61
CA VAL A 373 -6.29 30.51 11.50
C VAL A 373 -6.50 31.87 10.88
N GLY A 374 -7.11 31.91 9.70
CA GLY A 374 -7.46 33.15 9.04
C GLY A 374 -6.27 34.01 8.61
N GLU A 375 -5.09 33.40 8.50
CA GLU A 375 -3.87 34.10 8.11
C GLU A 375 -3.82 34.40 6.63
N CYS A 376 -3.20 35.54 6.30
CA CYS A 376 -2.97 35.95 4.91
C CYS A 376 -1.47 36.26 4.75
N LEU A 377 -0.74 35.27 4.21
CA LEU A 377 0.69 35.35 3.97
C LEU A 377 0.97 35.92 2.58
N LYS A 378 1.99 36.74 2.46
CA LYS A 378 2.46 37.31 1.19
C LYS A 378 3.68 36.56 0.69
N THR A 379 4.16 36.91 -0.49
CA THR A 379 5.41 36.38 -1.02
C THR A 379 6.52 36.38 0.02
N GLY A 380 7.07 35.18 0.30
CA GLY A 380 8.10 34.98 1.31
C GLY A 380 8.30 33.51 1.65
N VAL A 381 9.20 33.28 2.58
CA VAL A 381 9.51 31.99 3.20
C VAL A 381 9.22 32.08 4.68
N TYR A 382 8.45 31.15 5.18
CA TYR A 382 7.98 31.16 6.56
C TYR A 382 8.33 29.82 7.23
N GLU A 383 9.01 29.86 8.36
CA GLU A 383 9.22 28.67 9.17
C GLU A 383 7.87 28.18 9.74
N VAL A 384 7.67 26.89 9.76
CA VAL A 384 6.56 26.29 10.50
C VAL A 384 7.08 25.94 11.90
N ASP A 385 7.02 26.91 12.79
CA ASP A 385 7.69 26.88 14.11
C ASP A 385 7.40 25.62 14.92
N ASP A 386 6.15 25.14 14.90
CA ASP A 386 5.73 23.92 15.60
C ASP A 386 6.42 22.65 15.13
N LEU A 387 6.98 22.65 13.91
CA LEU A 387 7.70 21.51 13.34
C LEU A 387 9.22 21.61 13.55
N SER A 388 9.70 22.74 14.06
CA SER A 388 11.13 22.97 14.27
C SER A 388 11.73 21.93 15.23
N GLY A 389 12.86 21.33 14.82
CA GLY A 389 13.52 20.26 15.57
C GLY A 389 12.95 18.86 15.35
N HIS A 390 11.86 18.71 14.61
CA HIS A 390 11.21 17.42 14.35
C HIS A 390 11.49 16.93 12.92
N ARG A 391 11.82 15.65 12.77
CA ARG A 391 12.01 14.95 11.49
C ARG A 391 10.83 14.04 11.14
N SER A 392 9.84 13.96 12.00
CA SER A 392 8.63 13.17 11.81
C SER A 392 7.43 13.98 12.27
N TRP A 393 6.54 14.31 11.34
CA TRP A 393 5.44 15.22 11.58
C TRP A 393 4.32 15.08 10.55
N GLN A 394 3.19 15.66 10.85
CA GLN A 394 2.07 15.87 9.96
C GLN A 394 1.71 17.35 9.95
N LEU A 395 1.41 17.87 8.77
CA LEU A 395 0.92 19.23 8.55
C LEU A 395 -0.28 19.17 7.63
N ARG A 396 -1.37 19.82 8.01
CA ARG A 396 -2.54 20.06 7.15
C ARG A 396 -2.76 21.56 7.01
N LEU A 397 -2.95 22.01 5.78
CA LEU A 397 -3.24 23.40 5.39
C LEU A 397 -4.45 23.43 4.49
N GLU A 398 -5.40 24.30 4.79
CA GLU A 398 -6.54 24.58 3.94
C GLU A 398 -6.49 26.06 3.52
N ALA A 399 -6.51 26.29 2.21
CA ALA A 399 -6.45 27.63 1.65
C ALA A 399 -7.80 28.03 1.05
N ASP A 400 -8.13 29.31 1.18
CA ASP A 400 -9.26 29.94 0.50
C ASP A 400 -8.89 30.12 -0.99
N ALA A 401 -9.52 29.36 -1.87
CA ALA A 401 -9.22 29.35 -3.30
C ALA A 401 -9.45 30.71 -3.97
N ASP A 402 -10.46 31.47 -3.51
CA ASP A 402 -10.82 32.76 -4.10
C ASP A 402 -9.86 33.89 -3.69
N ARG A 403 -9.17 33.74 -2.56
CA ARG A 403 -8.26 34.72 -1.98
C ARG A 403 -6.79 34.37 -2.13
N THR A 404 -6.47 33.14 -2.47
CA THR A 404 -5.10 32.67 -2.70
C THR A 404 -4.70 32.93 -4.15
N THR A 405 -3.51 33.51 -4.36
CA THR A 405 -2.98 33.82 -5.67
C THR A 405 -1.52 33.43 -5.80
N GLY A 406 -1.14 32.85 -6.94
CA GLY A 406 0.22 32.40 -7.22
C GLY A 406 0.59 31.10 -6.51
N PRO A 407 1.77 30.57 -6.79
CA PRO A 407 2.26 29.33 -6.20
C PRO A 407 2.48 29.41 -4.69
N TRP A 408 2.16 28.31 -3.99
CA TRP A 408 2.46 28.14 -2.57
C TRP A 408 2.71 26.66 -2.28
N GLY A 409 3.39 26.36 -1.18
CA GLY A 409 3.66 24.99 -0.80
C GLY A 409 4.70 24.87 0.29
N LEU A 410 5.28 23.69 0.42
CA LEU A 410 6.22 23.32 1.46
C LEU A 410 7.58 22.94 0.90
N ARG A 411 8.65 23.35 1.61
CA ARG A 411 9.99 22.79 1.49
C ARG A 411 10.31 21.97 2.74
N ILE A 412 10.70 20.72 2.53
CA ILE A 412 11.14 19.77 3.56
C ILE A 412 12.64 19.61 3.41
N GLY A 413 13.40 19.87 4.45
CA GLY A 413 14.87 19.77 4.40
C GLY A 413 15.58 21.14 4.37
N SER A 414 16.90 21.10 4.05
CA SER A 414 17.76 22.28 3.98
C SER A 414 17.70 22.99 2.62
N ASP A 415 18.46 24.07 2.45
CA ASP A 415 18.56 24.73 1.14
C ASP A 415 19.31 23.88 0.11
N ASP A 416 20.25 23.06 0.56
CA ASP A 416 21.09 22.23 -0.30
C ASP A 416 20.52 20.82 -0.56
N SER A 417 19.64 20.34 0.34
CA SER A 417 19.01 19.02 0.24
C SER A 417 17.57 19.07 0.73
N HIS A 418 16.64 19.07 -0.21
CA HIS A 418 15.21 19.24 0.09
C HIS A 418 14.27 18.51 -0.88
N VAL A 419 13.02 18.46 -0.47
CA VAL A 419 11.86 18.14 -1.29
C VAL A 419 10.94 19.35 -1.28
N ASP A 420 10.54 19.82 -2.47
CA ASP A 420 9.55 20.88 -2.65
C ASP A 420 8.20 20.30 -3.09
N ILE A 421 7.14 20.71 -2.43
CA ILE A 421 5.75 20.39 -2.75
C ILE A 421 5.06 21.72 -2.99
N SER A 422 4.55 21.97 -4.19
CA SER A 422 3.93 23.26 -4.52
C SER A 422 2.62 23.10 -5.28
N LEU A 423 1.68 23.97 -4.96
CA LEU A 423 0.40 24.16 -5.62
C LEU A 423 0.38 25.49 -6.37
N ASP A 424 -0.06 25.48 -7.64
CA ASP A 424 -0.32 26.64 -8.44
C ASP A 424 -1.66 26.46 -9.17
N GLY A 425 -2.70 27.10 -8.66
CA GLY A 425 -4.06 26.83 -9.08
C GLY A 425 -4.40 25.35 -8.93
N ARG A 426 -4.63 24.65 -10.05
CA ARG A 426 -4.89 23.19 -10.07
C ARG A 426 -3.63 22.34 -10.31
N GLY A 427 -2.47 22.95 -10.44
CA GLY A 427 -1.21 22.23 -10.64
C GLY A 427 -0.56 21.87 -9.29
N LEU A 428 -0.33 20.59 -9.05
CA LEU A 428 0.55 20.11 -7.98
C LEU A 428 1.89 19.74 -8.58
N ARG A 429 2.99 20.26 -8.02
CA ARG A 429 4.33 19.87 -8.36
C ARG A 429 5.05 19.35 -7.11
N VAL A 430 5.65 18.18 -7.23
CA VAL A 430 6.56 17.63 -6.23
C VAL A 430 7.94 17.49 -6.88
N ASP A 431 8.97 18.04 -6.24
CA ASP A 431 10.36 18.03 -6.73
C ASP A 431 11.30 17.56 -5.62
N ARG A 432 11.97 16.43 -5.85
CA ARG A 432 13.00 15.86 -4.96
C ARG A 432 14.39 15.84 -5.60
N SER A 433 14.61 16.64 -6.64
CA SER A 433 15.85 16.63 -7.44
C SER A 433 17.11 16.96 -6.64
N THR A 434 16.96 17.68 -5.52
CA THR A 434 18.07 18.04 -4.60
C THR A 434 18.16 17.12 -3.39
N SER A 435 17.26 16.14 -3.24
CA SER A 435 17.35 15.15 -2.17
C SER A 435 18.58 14.25 -2.33
N ARG A 436 18.94 13.51 -1.28
CA ARG A 436 20.05 12.54 -1.33
C ARG A 436 19.74 11.30 -2.20
N TYR A 437 18.48 11.14 -2.61
CA TYR A 437 18.02 10.03 -3.44
C TYR A 437 17.01 10.51 -4.51
N PRO A 438 17.48 11.23 -5.55
CA PRO A 438 16.62 11.70 -6.65
C PRO A 438 16.43 10.67 -7.78
N GLN A 439 16.93 9.44 -7.62
CA GLN A 439 16.89 8.37 -8.60
C GLN A 439 15.44 7.93 -8.88
N HIS A 440 15.22 7.32 -10.04
CA HIS A 440 13.93 6.77 -10.46
C HIS A 440 12.80 7.81 -10.56
N GLY A 441 13.17 9.03 -10.93
CA GLY A 441 12.29 10.17 -11.08
C GLY A 441 12.46 11.20 -9.97
N SER A 442 12.68 12.45 -10.37
CA SER A 442 12.93 13.56 -9.44
C SER A 442 11.76 14.53 -9.34
N THR A 443 10.84 14.51 -10.30
CA THR A 443 9.74 15.47 -10.36
C THR A 443 8.44 14.79 -10.77
N ARG A 444 7.32 15.19 -10.13
CA ARG A 444 5.96 14.87 -10.55
C ARG A 444 5.16 16.16 -10.72
N VAL A 445 4.39 16.23 -11.78
CA VAL A 445 3.44 17.32 -12.03
C VAL A 445 2.08 16.71 -12.30
N VAL A 446 1.11 17.04 -11.47
CA VAL A 446 -0.24 16.46 -11.53
C VAL A 446 -1.28 17.55 -11.53
N THR A 447 -2.30 17.41 -12.37
CA THR A 447 -3.44 18.34 -12.37
C THR A 447 -4.54 17.81 -11.44
N LEU A 448 -4.96 18.63 -10.48
CA LEU A 448 -6.06 18.32 -9.58
C LEU A 448 -7.38 18.22 -10.37
N PRO A 449 -8.27 17.30 -9.99
CA PRO A 449 -9.61 17.23 -10.53
C PRO A 449 -10.35 18.59 -10.41
N GLU A 450 -11.31 18.82 -11.29
CA GLU A 450 -12.15 20.02 -11.24
C GLU A 450 -13.01 20.02 -9.95
N GLY A 451 -13.14 21.19 -9.32
CA GLY A 451 -13.86 21.34 -8.05
C GLY A 451 -13.08 20.85 -6.81
N CYS A 452 -11.81 20.50 -6.97
CA CYS A 452 -10.97 20.12 -5.83
C CYS A 452 -10.51 21.35 -5.06
N GLU A 453 -10.76 21.38 -3.76
CA GLU A 453 -10.30 22.46 -2.88
C GLU A 453 -8.78 22.41 -2.69
N PRO A 454 -8.10 23.56 -2.52
CA PRO A 454 -6.65 23.61 -2.34
C PRO A 454 -6.26 23.26 -0.88
N ALA A 455 -6.62 22.07 -0.44
CA ALA A 455 -6.18 21.50 0.83
C ALA A 455 -4.93 20.66 0.59
N LEU A 456 -3.91 20.87 1.41
CA LEU A 456 -2.64 20.12 1.39
C LEU A 456 -2.42 19.49 2.76
N GLU A 457 -2.33 18.17 2.81
CA GLU A 457 -1.92 17.43 3.99
C GLU A 457 -0.65 16.65 3.67
N VAL A 458 0.38 16.81 4.49
CA VAL A 458 1.68 16.16 4.33
C VAL A 458 2.01 15.39 5.59
N VAL A 459 2.29 14.11 5.41
CA VAL A 459 2.81 13.22 6.44
C VAL A 459 4.27 12.94 6.09
N HIS A 460 5.19 13.40 6.90
CA HIS A 460 6.63 13.23 6.72
C HIS A 460 7.21 12.43 7.88
N ASP A 461 7.99 11.40 7.56
CA ASP A 461 8.64 10.54 8.54
C ASP A 461 10.06 10.21 8.10
N ARG A 462 10.98 11.13 8.43
CA ARG A 462 12.43 11.05 8.16
C ARG A 462 12.75 10.93 6.66
N SER A 463 12.65 9.75 6.09
CA SER A 463 12.97 9.46 4.69
C SER A 463 11.77 9.12 3.82
N LEU A 464 10.56 9.20 4.36
CA LEU A 464 9.32 8.91 3.67
C LEU A 464 8.34 10.07 3.81
N THR A 465 7.70 10.45 2.71
CA THR A 465 6.70 11.52 2.68
C THR A 465 5.48 11.05 1.92
N GLU A 466 4.30 11.32 2.46
CA GLU A 466 3.02 11.12 1.79
C GLU A 466 2.28 12.45 1.72
N VAL A 467 1.79 12.79 0.53
CA VAL A 467 1.14 14.07 0.22
C VAL A 467 -0.30 13.78 -0.18
N PHE A 468 -1.25 14.34 0.55
CA PHE A 468 -2.68 14.23 0.29
C PHE A 468 -3.20 15.61 -0.12
N VAL A 469 -3.89 15.67 -1.25
CA VAL A 469 -4.41 16.94 -1.79
C VAL A 469 -5.90 16.82 -2.05
N GLY A 470 -6.63 17.90 -1.82
CA GLY A 470 -8.06 17.98 -2.08
C GLY A 470 -8.87 16.99 -1.25
N ASP A 471 -8.59 16.94 0.05
CA ASP A 471 -9.19 15.99 1.00
C ASP A 471 -8.95 14.50 0.63
N GLY A 472 -7.83 14.22 -0.04
CA GLY A 472 -7.39 12.87 -0.37
C GLY A 472 -7.87 12.32 -1.72
N VAL A 473 -8.40 13.15 -2.60
CA VAL A 473 -8.72 12.75 -3.97
C VAL A 473 -7.47 12.49 -4.80
N LEU A 474 -6.35 13.07 -4.40
CA LEU A 474 -5.04 12.88 -5.00
C LEU A 474 -4.02 12.59 -3.90
N VAL A 475 -3.25 11.53 -4.08
CA VAL A 475 -2.20 11.12 -3.13
C VAL A 475 -0.90 10.85 -3.87
N LEU A 476 0.22 11.26 -3.26
CA LEU A 476 1.56 11.00 -3.76
C LEU A 476 2.43 10.45 -2.62
N THR A 477 3.04 9.30 -2.84
CA THR A 477 4.03 8.70 -1.94
C THR A 477 5.42 8.85 -2.54
N LEU A 478 6.38 9.25 -1.70
CA LEU A 478 7.76 9.41 -2.14
C LEU A 478 8.76 9.15 -1.01
N ARG A 479 9.88 8.50 -1.37
CA ARG A 479 11.06 8.47 -0.52
C ARG A 479 11.76 9.81 -0.59
N SER A 480 11.94 10.44 0.57
CA SER A 480 12.37 11.83 0.72
C SER A 480 13.63 11.92 1.58
N PHE A 481 14.71 11.22 1.17
CA PHE A 481 16.00 11.29 1.84
C PHE A 481 16.60 12.69 1.74
N VAL A 482 16.35 13.52 2.74
CA VAL A 482 16.96 14.86 2.88
C VAL A 482 18.12 14.84 3.85
N ASP A 483 18.82 15.96 4.03
CA ASP A 483 19.92 16.04 5.00
C ASP A 483 19.42 15.62 6.41
N VAL A 484 20.12 14.65 7.01
CA VAL A 484 19.80 14.11 8.33
C VAL A 484 19.85 15.13 9.46
N ASN A 485 20.56 16.24 9.26
CA ASN A 485 20.64 17.34 10.23
C ASN A 485 19.52 18.37 10.05
N SER A 486 18.72 18.27 8.96
CA SER A 486 17.59 19.15 8.77
C SER A 486 16.35 18.63 9.49
N SER A 487 15.49 19.55 9.91
CA SER A 487 14.24 19.26 10.62
C SER A 487 13.19 20.32 10.28
N GLY A 488 11.93 19.97 10.51
CA GLY A 488 10.80 20.85 10.24
C GLY A 488 10.49 21.03 8.77
N ALA A 489 9.72 22.06 8.47
CA ALA A 489 9.34 22.45 7.12
C ALA A 489 9.20 23.97 7.01
N ARG A 490 9.36 24.48 5.78
CA ARG A 490 9.16 25.89 5.46
C ARG A 490 8.02 26.05 4.46
N LEU A 491 7.15 27.00 4.73
CA LEU A 491 6.07 27.39 3.83
C LEU A 491 6.63 28.39 2.82
N MET A 492 6.48 28.06 1.54
CA MET A 492 6.95 28.88 0.41
C MET A 492 5.73 29.55 -0.23
N VAL A 493 5.74 30.86 -0.38
CA VAL A 493 4.62 31.61 -0.96
C VAL A 493 5.14 32.56 -2.04
N GLU A 494 4.55 32.46 -3.24
CA GLU A 494 4.75 33.41 -4.34
C GLU A 494 3.40 34.04 -4.68
N GLY A 495 3.10 35.22 -4.10
CA GLY A 495 1.81 35.89 -4.23
C GLY A 495 1.12 36.07 -2.91
N ILE A 496 -0.09 35.57 -2.76
CA ILE A 496 -0.88 35.59 -1.52
C ILE A 496 -1.39 34.20 -1.21
N LEU A 497 -1.13 33.73 0.01
CA LEU A 497 -1.73 32.53 0.57
C LEU A 497 -2.69 32.92 1.69
N ALA A 498 -3.99 32.73 1.45
CA ALA A 498 -5.04 32.97 2.44
C ALA A 498 -5.41 31.62 3.09
N LEU A 499 -4.85 31.34 4.27
CA LEU A 499 -5.16 30.13 5.04
C LEU A 499 -6.48 30.30 5.79
N THR A 500 -7.37 29.34 5.64
CA THR A 500 -8.59 29.22 6.44
C THR A 500 -8.32 28.50 7.74
N THR A 501 -7.51 27.45 7.67
CA THR A 501 -7.03 26.67 8.83
C THR A 501 -5.71 25.99 8.52
N GLY A 502 -4.97 25.65 9.56
CA GLY A 502 -3.77 24.82 9.48
C GLY A 502 -3.54 24.13 10.82
N SER A 503 -3.11 22.88 10.77
CA SER A 503 -2.79 22.09 11.96
C SER A 503 -1.49 21.34 11.79
N THR A 504 -0.75 21.21 12.89
CA THR A 504 0.52 20.50 12.95
C THR A 504 0.46 19.39 13.98
N ARG A 505 1.25 18.35 13.76
CA ARG A 505 1.51 17.30 14.75
C ARG A 505 2.94 16.80 14.59
N THR A 506 3.60 16.59 15.71
CA THR A 506 4.96 16.04 15.74
C THR A 506 4.99 14.68 16.41
N PHE A 507 5.92 13.85 15.97
CA PHE A 507 6.13 12.53 16.51
C PHE A 507 7.54 12.45 17.11
N ALA A 508 7.62 12.05 18.37
CA ALA A 508 8.90 11.73 18.99
C ALA A 508 9.36 10.34 18.52
N PRO A 509 10.65 10.10 18.34
CA PRO A 509 11.16 8.75 18.16
C PRO A 509 10.78 7.89 19.35
N SER A 510 10.22 6.72 19.08
CA SER A 510 9.83 5.72 20.10
C SER A 510 11.06 5.12 20.76
#